data_02014e74aa72f1f71682042107904b06
#
_entry.id   02014e74aa72f1f71682042107904b06
#
_cell.length_a   1.000
_cell.length_b   1.000
_cell.length_c   1.000
_cell.angle_alpha   90.00
_cell.angle_beta   90.00
_cell.angle_gamma   90.00
#
_symmetry.space_group_name_H-M   'P 1'
#
loop_
_entity.id
_entity.type
_entity.pdbx_description
1 polymer ?
#
loop_
_entity_poly.entity_id
_entity_poly.type
_entity_poly.pdbx_seq_one_letter_code
_entity_poly.pdbx_strand_id
1 'polypeptide(L)'
;MKIQKILIGFGILATTLISCDKKEVQLPKANKTVMKDLLDHSPVYLFFDTNGNDTLVEVNRRNTISSTNWVFNIDKRLPLKLVIPEVMQLQEKKKSSSHNREDSMTLFSYADSIGNNLAFMPFTDVTYFFETEKSQAFIKKNAAMYASTNAISVEFHKNDQLKIDGKWLTKTDFITFLKNFEALVSEENKIVLHLNFDSQLLYQDYIQYKIFAWQQTNPKVQLSSYEFVFDAKTP
;
A
#
# COMPACT_ATOMS: atom_id res chain seq x y z
N MET A 1 62.92 -52.23 -22.00
CA MET A 1 61.65 -52.18 -21.24
C MET A 1 61.30 -50.72 -21.04
N LYS A 2 60.34 -50.16 -21.83
CA LYS A 2 59.93 -48.76 -21.74
C LYS A 2 58.63 -48.69 -20.97
N ILE A 3 58.68 -48.00 -19.79
CA ILE A 3 57.51 -47.75 -18.97
C ILE A 3 56.79 -46.49 -19.53
N GLN A 4 55.61 -46.70 -20.09
CA GLN A 4 54.76 -45.64 -20.57
C GLN A 4 54.02 -45.02 -19.36
N LYS A 5 54.27 -43.74 -19.08
CA LYS A 5 53.53 -42.99 -18.08
C LYS A 5 52.22 -42.53 -18.70
N ILE A 6 51.10 -43.05 -18.22
CA ILE A 6 49.77 -42.59 -18.55
C ILE A 6 49.46 -41.36 -17.67
N LEU A 7 49.40 -40.20 -18.29
CA LEU A 7 48.89 -38.96 -17.65
C LEU A 7 47.37 -38.98 -17.74
N ILE A 8 46.72 -39.24 -16.60
CA ILE A 8 45.26 -39.07 -16.45
C ILE A 8 45.02 -37.58 -16.22
N GLY A 9 44.56 -36.91 -17.27
CA GLY A 9 44.07 -35.52 -17.16
C GLY A 9 42.76 -35.48 -16.40
N PHE A 10 42.77 -34.99 -15.16
CA PHE A 10 41.57 -34.70 -14.39
C PHE A 10 40.96 -33.36 -14.85
N GLY A 11 40.04 -33.45 -15.78
CA GLY A 11 39.25 -32.29 -16.23
C GLY A 11 38.30 -31.84 -15.14
N ILE A 12 38.65 -30.79 -14.43
CA ILE A 12 37.73 -30.12 -13.50
C ILE A 12 36.69 -29.40 -14.33
N LEU A 13 35.51 -30.00 -14.48
CA LEU A 13 34.33 -29.37 -15.06
C LEU A 13 33.81 -28.36 -14.03
N ALA A 14 34.26 -27.11 -14.13
CA ALA A 14 33.72 -26.00 -13.37
C ALA A 14 32.28 -25.73 -13.85
N THR A 15 31.31 -26.36 -13.21
CA THR A 15 29.90 -25.98 -13.33
C THR A 15 29.72 -24.62 -12.67
N THR A 16 29.72 -23.56 -13.46
CA THR A 16 29.25 -22.24 -13.01
C THR A 16 27.78 -22.39 -12.66
N LEU A 17 27.47 -22.48 -11.38
CA LEU A 17 26.12 -22.32 -10.87
C LEU A 17 25.68 -20.89 -11.20
N ILE A 18 25.01 -20.71 -12.32
CA ILE A 18 24.28 -19.48 -12.59
C ILE A 18 23.12 -19.50 -11.58
N SER A 19 23.36 -18.92 -10.40
CA SER A 19 22.31 -18.59 -9.46
C SER A 19 21.42 -17.56 -10.15
N CYS A 20 20.25 -17.99 -10.57
CA CYS A 20 19.21 -17.09 -10.99
C CYS A 20 18.79 -16.37 -9.71
N ASP A 21 19.23 -15.13 -9.48
CA ASP A 21 18.80 -14.28 -8.38
C ASP A 21 17.30 -14.06 -8.54
N LYS A 22 16.51 -14.91 -7.87
CA LYS A 22 15.07 -14.73 -7.79
C LYS A 22 14.83 -13.55 -6.85
N LYS A 23 14.45 -12.41 -7.45
CA LYS A 23 14.00 -11.27 -6.65
C LYS A 23 12.78 -11.69 -5.82
N GLU A 24 12.86 -11.49 -4.52
CA GLU A 24 11.78 -11.81 -3.57
C GLU A 24 11.17 -10.52 -3.06
N VAL A 25 9.84 -10.51 -2.88
CA VAL A 25 9.10 -9.43 -2.24
C VAL A 25 8.88 -9.78 -0.78
N GLN A 26 9.31 -8.91 0.12
CA GLN A 26 8.96 -8.99 1.52
C GLN A 26 7.64 -8.26 1.76
N LEU A 27 6.53 -9.02 1.89
CA LEU A 27 5.23 -8.43 2.13
C LEU A 27 5.15 -7.70 3.48
N PRO A 28 4.36 -6.61 3.56
CA PRO A 28 4.05 -5.99 4.85
C PRO A 28 3.30 -6.94 5.76
N LYS A 29 3.38 -6.69 7.07
CA LYS A 29 2.67 -7.45 8.10
C LYS A 29 1.66 -6.57 8.80
N ALA A 30 0.48 -7.14 9.06
CA ALA A 30 -0.55 -6.51 9.87
C ALA A 30 -1.20 -7.55 10.81
N ASN A 31 -2.13 -7.10 11.64
CA ASN A 31 -2.72 -7.90 12.71
C ASN A 31 -4.19 -8.24 12.48
N LYS A 32 -4.69 -8.03 11.27
CA LYS A 32 -6.11 -8.26 10.93
C LYS A 32 -6.26 -8.61 9.46
N THR A 33 -7.03 -9.61 9.16
CA THR A 33 -7.48 -9.95 7.80
C THR A 33 -8.66 -9.06 7.40
N VAL A 34 -8.53 -8.33 6.28
CA VAL A 34 -9.63 -7.60 5.65
C VAL A 34 -10.37 -8.51 4.66
N MET A 35 -9.63 -9.12 3.74
CA MET A 35 -10.14 -10.11 2.79
C MET A 35 -9.15 -11.28 2.72
N LYS A 36 -9.65 -12.51 2.73
CA LYS A 36 -8.82 -13.72 2.75
C LYS A 36 -8.77 -14.44 1.39
N ASP A 37 -9.93 -14.68 0.81
CA ASP A 37 -10.05 -15.50 -0.39
C ASP A 37 -10.19 -14.61 -1.63
N LEU A 38 -9.45 -14.93 -2.67
CA LEU A 38 -9.47 -14.23 -3.93
C LEU A 38 -9.36 -15.22 -5.08
N LEU A 39 -10.33 -15.16 -5.97
CA LEU A 39 -10.36 -15.95 -7.20
C LEU A 39 -9.94 -15.08 -8.39
N ASP A 40 -9.46 -15.71 -9.45
CA ASP A 40 -9.18 -15.09 -10.75
C ASP A 40 -8.32 -13.81 -10.63
N HIS A 41 -7.04 -13.97 -10.32
CA HIS A 41 -6.15 -12.85 -10.10
C HIS A 41 -4.84 -12.93 -10.89
N SER A 42 -4.30 -11.77 -11.22
CA SER A 42 -2.98 -11.58 -11.81
C SER A 42 -2.07 -10.83 -10.83
N PRO A 43 -0.84 -11.30 -10.59
CA PRO A 43 0.09 -10.63 -9.69
C PRO A 43 0.79 -9.44 -10.38
N VAL A 44 0.95 -8.37 -9.64
CA VAL A 44 1.85 -7.24 -9.92
C VAL A 44 2.88 -7.21 -8.81
N TYR A 45 4.16 -7.05 -9.15
CA TYR A 45 5.25 -6.99 -8.16
C TYR A 45 5.96 -5.64 -8.22
N LEU A 46 6.17 -5.05 -7.05
CA LEU A 46 7.06 -3.91 -6.84
C LEU A 46 8.20 -4.38 -5.94
N PHE A 47 9.36 -4.62 -6.54
CA PHE A 47 10.55 -5.08 -5.83
C PHE A 47 11.34 -3.90 -5.27
N PHE A 48 11.91 -4.11 -4.09
CA PHE A 48 12.93 -3.24 -3.54
C PHE A 48 14.26 -3.52 -4.22
N ASP A 49 14.91 -2.48 -4.72
CA ASP A 49 16.24 -2.52 -5.28
C ASP A 49 17.08 -1.35 -4.77
N THR A 50 18.39 -1.39 -4.95
CA THR A 50 19.30 -0.33 -4.53
C THR A 50 20.34 -0.05 -5.61
N ASN A 51 20.68 1.23 -5.79
CA ASN A 51 21.81 1.66 -6.57
C ASN A 51 22.70 2.57 -5.71
N GLY A 52 23.78 2.02 -5.18
CA GLY A 52 24.58 2.69 -4.16
C GLY A 52 23.74 2.96 -2.91
N ASN A 53 23.55 4.23 -2.56
CA ASN A 53 22.73 4.66 -1.40
C ASN A 53 21.27 4.92 -1.76
N ASP A 54 20.90 4.87 -3.04
CA ASP A 54 19.56 5.19 -3.48
C ASP A 54 18.67 3.95 -3.47
N THR A 55 17.45 4.11 -2.96
CA THR A 55 16.41 3.09 -3.04
C THR A 55 15.68 3.24 -4.38
N LEU A 56 15.51 2.12 -5.06
CA LEU A 56 14.80 2.03 -6.33
C LEU A 56 13.60 1.10 -6.21
N VAL A 57 12.61 1.30 -7.07
CA VAL A 57 11.50 0.38 -7.27
C VAL A 57 11.60 -0.27 -8.65
N GLU A 58 11.53 -1.60 -8.70
CA GLU A 58 11.41 -2.33 -9.97
C GLU A 58 10.01 -2.92 -10.08
N VAL A 59 9.30 -2.56 -11.14
CA VAL A 59 7.93 -3.02 -11.39
C VAL A 59 7.92 -4.21 -12.34
N ASN A 60 7.33 -5.31 -11.93
CA ASN A 60 7.07 -6.48 -12.77
C ASN A 60 5.57 -6.76 -12.87
N ARG A 61 5.05 -6.68 -14.10
CA ARG A 61 3.64 -6.90 -14.45
C ARG A 61 3.48 -7.78 -15.70
N ARG A 62 4.47 -8.60 -16.01
CA ARG A 62 4.52 -9.35 -17.27
C ARG A 62 3.35 -10.30 -17.46
N ASN A 63 2.75 -10.79 -16.36
CA ASN A 63 1.68 -11.78 -16.37
C ASN A 63 0.31 -11.18 -15.97
N THR A 64 0.11 -9.86 -16.12
CA THR A 64 -1.17 -9.24 -15.80
C THR A 64 -2.17 -9.40 -16.95
N ILE A 65 -3.38 -9.83 -16.61
CA ILE A 65 -4.54 -9.91 -17.50
C ILE A 65 -5.53 -8.84 -17.04
N SER A 66 -5.95 -7.96 -17.94
CA SER A 66 -6.77 -6.78 -17.58
C SER A 66 -8.13 -7.14 -16.99
N SER A 67 -8.74 -8.25 -17.42
CA SER A 67 -10.05 -8.71 -16.94
C SER A 67 -10.03 -9.40 -15.58
N THR A 68 -8.86 -9.69 -15.01
CA THR A 68 -8.73 -10.33 -13.69
C THR A 68 -8.57 -9.31 -12.56
N ASN A 69 -8.71 -9.76 -11.32
CA ASN A 69 -8.28 -8.97 -10.16
C ASN A 69 -6.76 -8.77 -10.18
N TRP A 70 -6.28 -7.56 -9.89
CA TRP A 70 -4.84 -7.32 -9.81
C TRP A 70 -4.39 -7.28 -8.36
N VAL A 71 -3.46 -8.19 -7.99
CA VAL A 71 -2.87 -8.27 -6.66
C VAL A 71 -1.49 -7.62 -6.69
N PHE A 72 -1.34 -6.52 -5.99
CA PHE A 72 -0.10 -5.77 -5.84
C PHE A 72 0.70 -6.34 -4.68
N ASN A 73 1.77 -7.04 -5.01
CA ASN A 73 2.77 -7.56 -4.07
C ASN A 73 3.91 -6.56 -3.99
N ILE A 74 3.89 -5.71 -2.98
CA ILE A 74 4.80 -4.58 -2.84
C ILE A 74 5.75 -4.84 -1.67
N ASP A 75 7.04 -4.64 -1.90
CA ASP A 75 8.05 -4.82 -0.86
C ASP A 75 7.87 -3.79 0.27
N LYS A 76 7.78 -4.27 1.48
CA LYS A 76 7.51 -3.48 2.69
C LYS A 76 8.54 -2.38 2.98
N ARG A 77 9.75 -2.47 2.41
CA ARG A 77 10.86 -1.53 2.60
C ARG A 77 10.78 -0.30 1.68
N LEU A 78 9.94 -0.35 0.67
CA LEU A 78 9.78 0.77 -0.27
C LEU A 78 9.11 1.96 0.41
N PRO A 79 9.63 3.20 0.27
CA PRO A 79 8.95 4.40 0.72
C PRO A 79 7.77 4.74 -0.21
N LEU A 80 6.71 5.36 0.36
CA LEU A 80 5.49 5.69 -0.40
C LEU A 80 5.76 6.59 -1.61
N LYS A 81 6.74 7.48 -1.52
CA LYS A 81 7.14 8.34 -2.64
C LYS A 81 7.55 7.57 -3.90
N LEU A 82 7.99 6.30 -3.76
CA LEU A 82 8.30 5.43 -4.89
C LEU A 82 7.12 4.50 -5.25
N VAL A 83 6.32 4.13 -4.27
CA VAL A 83 5.22 3.18 -4.45
C VAL A 83 3.99 3.83 -5.10
N ILE A 84 3.55 4.97 -4.57
CA ILE A 84 2.25 5.54 -4.97
C ILE A 84 2.22 6.00 -6.43
N PRO A 85 3.26 6.64 -7.00
CA PRO A 85 3.26 6.96 -8.43
C PRO A 85 3.09 5.74 -9.33
N GLU A 86 3.76 4.61 -9.00
CA GLU A 86 3.63 3.35 -9.76
C GLU A 86 2.23 2.74 -9.62
N VAL A 87 1.66 2.78 -8.40
CA VAL A 87 0.29 2.31 -8.15
C VAL A 87 -0.71 3.14 -8.96
N MET A 88 -0.61 4.47 -8.97
CA MET A 88 -1.47 5.36 -9.75
C MET A 88 -1.40 5.05 -11.25
N GLN A 89 -0.19 4.92 -11.79
CA GLN A 89 0.01 4.59 -13.21
C GLN A 89 -0.62 3.24 -13.58
N LEU A 90 -0.47 2.25 -12.71
CA LEU A 90 -1.00 0.91 -12.94
C LEU A 90 -2.53 0.85 -12.79
N GLN A 91 -3.11 1.59 -11.84
CA GLN A 91 -4.57 1.74 -11.74
C GLN A 91 -5.16 2.38 -13.00
N GLU A 92 -4.56 3.47 -13.49
CA GLU A 92 -5.01 4.14 -14.70
C GLU A 92 -4.91 3.21 -15.91
N LYS A 93 -3.80 2.49 -16.05
CA LYS A 93 -3.63 1.49 -17.11
C LYS A 93 -4.70 0.40 -17.06
N LYS A 94 -5.06 -0.09 -15.86
CA LYS A 94 -6.11 -1.10 -15.71
C LYS A 94 -7.47 -0.52 -16.09
N LYS A 95 -7.81 0.67 -15.59
CA LYS A 95 -9.09 1.36 -15.86
C LYS A 95 -9.28 1.67 -17.34
N SER A 96 -8.22 2.11 -18.03
CA SER A 96 -8.27 2.48 -19.46
C SER A 96 -8.25 1.28 -20.41
N SER A 97 -8.06 0.06 -19.91
CA SER A 97 -8.06 -1.14 -20.75
C SER A 97 -9.46 -1.49 -21.26
N SER A 98 -9.59 -1.71 -22.58
CA SER A 98 -10.84 -2.14 -23.22
C SER A 98 -11.34 -3.52 -22.76
N HIS A 99 -10.45 -4.32 -22.13
CA HIS A 99 -10.75 -5.64 -21.59
C HIS A 99 -10.91 -5.63 -20.07
N ASN A 100 -10.98 -4.45 -19.44
CA ASN A 100 -11.23 -4.36 -18.01
C ASN A 100 -12.66 -4.80 -17.71
N ARG A 101 -12.82 -5.65 -16.70
CA ARG A 101 -14.13 -6.09 -16.20
C ARG A 101 -14.55 -5.16 -15.05
N GLU A 102 -15.79 -4.67 -15.07
CA GLU A 102 -16.29 -3.68 -14.08
C GLU A 102 -16.20 -4.16 -12.63
N ASP A 103 -16.39 -5.46 -12.40
CA ASP A 103 -16.31 -6.07 -11.08
C ASP A 103 -14.90 -6.52 -10.67
N SER A 104 -13.89 -6.27 -11.53
CA SER A 104 -12.51 -6.64 -11.20
C SER A 104 -11.86 -5.63 -10.25
N MET A 105 -11.18 -6.16 -9.25
CA MET A 105 -10.58 -5.37 -8.16
C MET A 105 -9.09 -5.13 -8.37
N THR A 106 -8.59 -4.08 -7.70
CA THR A 106 -7.17 -3.91 -7.37
C THR A 106 -6.98 -4.05 -5.86
N LEU A 107 -6.01 -4.87 -5.45
CA LEU A 107 -5.80 -5.24 -4.06
C LEU A 107 -4.33 -5.19 -3.68
N PHE A 108 -4.03 -4.69 -2.49
CA PHE A 108 -2.72 -4.85 -1.85
C PHE A 108 -2.68 -6.18 -1.10
N SER A 109 -1.60 -6.95 -1.29
CA SER A 109 -1.35 -8.16 -0.49
C SER A 109 -0.52 -7.83 0.75
N TYR A 110 -0.80 -8.52 1.85
CA TYR A 110 -0.03 -8.44 3.09
C TYR A 110 -0.17 -9.75 3.89
N ALA A 111 0.72 -9.97 4.85
CA ALA A 111 0.65 -11.11 5.76
C ALA A 111 -0.11 -10.70 7.04
N ASP A 112 -1.19 -11.39 7.35
CA ASP A 112 -1.82 -11.31 8.66
C ASP A 112 -1.02 -12.16 9.65
N SER A 113 -0.31 -11.50 10.56
CA SER A 113 0.57 -12.15 11.54
C SER A 113 -0.17 -12.87 12.66
N ILE A 114 -1.44 -12.56 12.90
CA ILE A 114 -2.30 -13.23 13.90
C ILE A 114 -3.06 -14.39 13.24
N GLY A 115 -3.67 -14.13 12.09
CA GLY A 115 -4.39 -15.16 11.33
C GLY A 115 -3.49 -16.16 10.61
N ASN A 116 -2.17 -15.91 10.55
CA ASN A 116 -1.18 -16.72 9.84
C ASN A 116 -1.59 -17.03 8.39
N ASN A 117 -2.08 -16.03 7.68
CA ASN A 117 -2.53 -16.16 6.29
C ASN A 117 -2.11 -14.97 5.43
N LEU A 118 -2.19 -15.16 4.12
CA LEU A 118 -2.14 -14.07 3.17
C LEU A 118 -3.48 -13.35 3.20
N ALA A 119 -3.46 -12.04 3.22
CA ALA A 119 -4.63 -11.19 3.26
C ALA A 119 -4.56 -10.08 2.22
N PHE A 120 -5.71 -9.52 1.88
CA PHE A 120 -5.84 -8.53 0.82
C PHE A 120 -6.61 -7.29 1.31
N MET A 121 -6.15 -6.10 0.89
CA MET A 121 -6.80 -4.81 1.13
C MET A 121 -7.24 -4.22 -0.20
N PRO A 122 -8.55 -4.12 -0.49
CA PRO A 122 -9.04 -3.47 -1.71
C PRO A 122 -8.70 -1.99 -1.74
N PHE A 123 -8.34 -1.50 -2.95
CA PHE A 123 -8.11 -0.08 -3.22
C PHE A 123 -8.63 0.34 -4.61
N THR A 124 -9.55 -0.43 -5.18
CA THR A 124 -10.09 -0.22 -6.53
C THR A 124 -10.65 1.19 -6.71
N ASP A 125 -11.39 1.68 -5.72
CA ASP A 125 -12.07 2.98 -5.77
C ASP A 125 -11.24 4.11 -5.12
N VAL A 126 -10.00 3.82 -4.71
CA VAL A 126 -9.15 4.84 -4.13
C VAL A 126 -8.55 5.72 -5.22
N THR A 127 -8.72 7.02 -5.07
CA THR A 127 -8.06 8.06 -5.89
C THR A 127 -6.96 8.70 -5.06
N TYR A 128 -5.73 8.65 -5.55
CA TYR A 128 -4.57 9.22 -4.87
C TYR A 128 -4.29 10.64 -5.30
N PHE A 129 -4.01 11.50 -4.32
CA PHE A 129 -3.42 12.84 -4.48
C PHE A 129 -1.97 12.77 -4.00
N PHE A 130 -1.03 12.75 -4.95
CA PHE A 130 0.38 12.61 -4.65
C PHE A 130 1.09 13.98 -4.75
N GLU A 131 1.67 14.46 -3.63
CA GLU A 131 2.45 15.70 -3.50
C GLU A 131 1.75 16.97 -4.06
N THR A 132 0.41 16.98 -4.10
CA THR A 132 -0.36 18.12 -4.60
C THR A 132 -0.93 18.96 -3.46
N GLU A 133 -1.78 18.36 -2.63
CA GLU A 133 -2.43 19.02 -1.51
C GLU A 133 -2.77 17.99 -0.42
N LYS A 134 -2.98 18.45 0.81
CA LYS A 134 -3.53 17.63 1.89
C LYS A 134 -5.06 17.67 1.86
N SER A 135 -5.70 16.66 2.46
CA SER A 135 -7.15 16.56 2.49
C SER A 135 -7.84 17.76 3.12
N GLN A 136 -7.21 18.47 4.06
CA GLN A 136 -7.78 19.67 4.68
C GLN A 136 -8.03 20.78 3.63
N ALA A 137 -7.08 21.00 2.71
CA ALA A 137 -7.27 21.95 1.60
C ALA A 137 -8.32 21.47 0.60
N PHE A 138 -8.30 20.16 0.29
CA PHE A 138 -9.29 19.54 -0.58
C PHE A 138 -10.72 19.66 -0.03
N ILE A 139 -10.94 19.35 1.25
CA ILE A 139 -12.23 19.49 1.93
C ILE A 139 -12.73 20.94 1.86
N LYS A 140 -11.84 21.90 2.14
CA LYS A 140 -12.17 23.33 2.07
C LYS A 140 -12.60 23.78 0.67
N LYS A 141 -11.90 23.31 -0.38
CA LYS A 141 -12.24 23.62 -1.78
C LYS A 141 -13.57 22.99 -2.21
N ASN A 142 -13.89 21.82 -1.65
CA ASN A 142 -15.08 21.03 -2.00
C ASN A 142 -16.15 21.05 -0.89
N ALA A 143 -16.27 22.16 -0.15
CA ALA A 143 -17.14 22.25 1.03
C ALA A 143 -18.61 21.83 0.74
N ALA A 144 -19.12 22.09 -0.46
CA ALA A 144 -20.47 21.67 -0.86
C ALA A 144 -20.63 20.13 -0.85
N MET A 145 -19.59 19.36 -1.18
CA MET A 145 -19.60 17.89 -1.16
C MET A 145 -19.74 17.35 0.29
N TYR A 146 -19.28 18.11 1.26
CA TYR A 146 -19.24 17.72 2.68
C TYR A 146 -20.32 18.41 3.52
N ALA A 147 -21.31 19.11 2.90
CA ALA A 147 -22.33 19.89 3.62
C ALA A 147 -23.17 19.05 4.60
N SER A 148 -23.38 17.76 4.29
CA SER A 148 -24.14 16.81 5.13
C SER A 148 -23.25 15.77 5.85
N THR A 149 -21.93 15.98 5.88
CA THR A 149 -20.99 15.04 6.48
C THR A 149 -19.99 15.78 7.35
N ASN A 150 -19.39 15.05 8.30
CA ASN A 150 -18.31 15.56 9.13
C ASN A 150 -16.98 14.99 8.60
N ALA A 151 -16.28 15.77 7.79
CA ALA A 151 -15.01 15.37 7.24
C ALA A 151 -13.86 15.62 8.23
N ILE A 152 -13.06 14.59 8.53
CA ILE A 152 -11.89 14.67 9.41
C ILE A 152 -10.65 14.36 8.59
N SER A 153 -9.68 15.29 8.60
CA SER A 153 -8.36 15.12 8.02
C SER A 153 -7.40 14.51 9.04
N VAL A 154 -6.90 13.30 8.77
CA VAL A 154 -5.95 12.58 9.64
C VAL A 154 -4.63 12.44 8.90
N GLU A 155 -3.54 12.96 9.46
CA GLU A 155 -2.19 12.79 8.94
C GLU A 155 -1.47 11.65 9.68
N PHE A 156 -0.86 10.75 8.93
CA PHE A 156 -0.05 9.64 9.42
C PHE A 156 1.43 9.91 9.18
N HIS A 157 2.22 9.85 10.21
CA HIS A 157 3.64 10.12 10.22
C HIS A 157 4.45 8.92 10.72
N LYS A 158 5.79 9.00 10.64
CA LYS A 158 6.68 7.98 11.21
C LYS A 158 6.47 7.83 12.72
N ASN A 159 6.94 6.70 13.25
CA ASN A 159 6.92 6.40 14.70
C ASN A 159 5.53 6.36 15.32
N ASP A 160 4.56 5.83 14.59
CA ASP A 160 3.16 5.67 15.05
C ASP A 160 2.47 6.98 15.49
N GLN A 161 2.90 8.10 14.91
CA GLN A 161 2.33 9.40 15.19
C GLN A 161 1.22 9.78 14.20
N LEU A 162 0.13 10.30 14.73
CA LEU A 162 -0.98 10.86 13.97
C LEU A 162 -1.11 12.35 14.26
N LYS A 163 -1.70 13.10 13.32
CA LYS A 163 -1.98 14.51 13.52
C LYS A 163 -3.37 14.87 13.01
N ILE A 164 -4.15 15.58 13.83
CA ILE A 164 -5.47 16.11 13.49
C ILE A 164 -5.51 17.58 13.89
N ASP A 165 -5.89 18.45 12.98
CA ASP A 165 -6.00 19.90 13.22
C ASP A 165 -4.77 20.49 13.94
N GLY A 166 -3.57 20.05 13.52
CA GLY A 166 -2.31 20.51 14.08
C GLY A 166 -1.88 19.84 15.38
N LYS A 167 -2.70 19.01 16.01
CA LYS A 167 -2.40 18.32 17.27
C LYS A 167 -1.87 16.91 17.02
N TRP A 168 -0.77 16.57 17.67
CA TRP A 168 -0.20 15.22 17.65
C TRP A 168 -0.97 14.29 18.57
N LEU A 169 -1.23 13.07 18.11
CA LEU A 169 -1.99 12.04 18.81
C LEU A 169 -1.28 10.68 18.67
N THR A 170 -1.47 9.84 19.68
CA THR A 170 -1.20 8.41 19.55
C THR A 170 -2.41 7.70 18.92
N LYS A 171 -2.25 6.43 18.50
CA LYS A 171 -3.37 5.61 18.03
C LYS A 171 -4.49 5.50 19.08
N THR A 172 -4.12 5.39 20.37
CA THR A 172 -5.09 5.31 21.48
C THR A 172 -5.85 6.63 21.65
N ASP A 173 -5.15 7.76 21.59
CA ASP A 173 -5.78 9.08 21.66
C ASP A 173 -6.73 9.31 20.49
N PHE A 174 -6.34 8.87 19.28
CA PHE A 174 -7.20 8.94 18.10
C PHE A 174 -8.49 8.15 18.27
N ILE A 175 -8.42 6.91 18.80
CA ILE A 175 -9.61 6.09 19.05
C ILE A 175 -10.53 6.80 20.06
N THR A 176 -9.96 7.36 21.12
CA THR A 176 -10.71 8.11 22.14
C THR A 176 -11.36 9.36 21.56
N PHE A 177 -10.59 10.12 20.77
CA PHE A 177 -11.08 11.30 20.03
C PHE A 177 -12.26 10.91 19.13
N LEU A 178 -12.11 9.89 18.32
CA LEU A 178 -13.12 9.47 17.35
C LEU A 178 -14.42 9.04 18.05
N LYS A 179 -14.33 8.25 19.11
CA LYS A 179 -15.51 7.84 19.94
C LYS A 179 -16.24 9.05 20.54
N ASN A 180 -15.50 10.00 21.09
CA ASN A 180 -16.10 11.20 21.68
C ASN A 180 -16.73 12.07 20.57
N PHE A 181 -16.07 12.21 19.42
CA PHE A 181 -16.61 12.96 18.31
C PHE A 181 -17.87 12.31 17.74
N GLU A 182 -17.87 10.99 17.57
CA GLU A 182 -19.02 10.21 17.10
C GLU A 182 -20.27 10.39 17.99
N ALA A 183 -20.05 10.51 19.30
CA ALA A 183 -21.13 10.76 20.28
C ALA A 183 -21.75 12.17 20.16
N LEU A 184 -21.01 13.14 19.61
CA LEU A 184 -21.48 14.53 19.42
C LEU A 184 -22.16 14.74 18.06
N VAL A 185 -21.89 13.88 17.09
CA VAL A 185 -22.48 13.96 15.74
C VAL A 185 -23.87 13.34 15.75
N SER A 186 -24.86 13.97 15.11
CA SER A 186 -26.22 13.42 14.98
C SER A 186 -26.20 12.07 14.24
N GLU A 187 -27.18 11.20 14.49
CA GLU A 187 -27.23 9.87 13.86
C GLU A 187 -27.39 9.92 12.35
N GLU A 188 -27.99 10.97 11.82
CA GLU A 188 -28.21 11.17 10.38
C GLU A 188 -26.91 11.55 9.64
N ASN A 189 -25.95 12.13 10.33
CA ASN A 189 -24.72 12.62 9.74
C ASN A 189 -23.61 11.55 9.79
N LYS A 190 -22.90 11.40 8.65
CA LYS A 190 -21.73 10.53 8.55
C LYS A 190 -20.46 11.28 8.96
N ILE A 191 -19.49 10.51 9.45
CA ILE A 191 -18.11 10.95 9.66
C ILE A 191 -17.27 10.32 8.56
N VAL A 192 -16.56 11.15 7.80
CA VAL A 192 -15.68 10.70 6.71
C VAL A 192 -14.23 11.00 7.08
N LEU A 193 -13.43 9.95 7.23
CA LEU A 193 -12.01 10.05 7.52
C LEU A 193 -11.22 10.17 6.21
N HIS A 194 -10.51 11.28 6.03
CA HIS A 194 -9.58 11.51 4.94
C HIS A 194 -8.16 11.20 5.42
N LEU A 195 -7.53 10.22 4.80
CA LEU A 195 -6.22 9.73 5.19
C LEU A 195 -5.14 10.47 4.42
N ASN A 196 -4.19 11.06 5.14
CA ASN A 196 -3.00 11.70 4.58
C ASN A 196 -1.76 10.97 5.10
N PHE A 197 -0.87 10.58 4.20
CA PHE A 197 0.32 9.82 4.54
C PHE A 197 1.59 10.60 4.19
N ASP A 198 2.55 10.67 5.10
CA ASP A 198 3.88 11.18 4.80
C ASP A 198 4.53 10.31 3.71
N SER A 199 4.99 10.93 2.63
CA SER A 199 5.61 10.26 1.48
C SER A 199 6.89 9.48 1.83
N GLN A 200 7.48 9.75 2.99
CA GLN A 200 8.65 9.05 3.53
C GLN A 200 8.29 7.83 4.39
N LEU A 201 7.01 7.54 4.63
CA LEU A 201 6.59 6.30 5.27
C LEU A 201 7.00 5.09 4.43
N LEU A 202 7.40 4.01 5.09
CA LEU A 202 7.58 2.73 4.41
C LEU A 202 6.21 2.11 4.06
N TYR A 203 6.18 1.33 3.03
CA TYR A 203 4.96 0.61 2.64
C TYR A 203 4.42 -0.30 3.76
N GLN A 204 5.32 -0.81 4.63
CA GLN A 204 4.94 -1.50 5.87
C GLN A 204 4.01 -0.65 6.74
N ASP A 205 4.39 0.60 7.01
CA ASP A 205 3.66 1.50 7.90
C ASP A 205 2.33 1.93 7.26
N TYR A 206 2.34 2.17 5.95
CA TYR A 206 1.13 2.52 5.19
C TYR A 206 0.05 1.45 5.31
N ILE A 207 0.39 0.17 5.09
CA ILE A 207 -0.58 -0.93 5.22
C ILE A 207 -1.09 -1.04 6.67
N GLN A 208 -0.22 -0.88 7.65
CA GLN A 208 -0.62 -0.90 9.06
C GLN A 208 -1.58 0.24 9.40
N TYR A 209 -1.33 1.45 8.91
CA TYR A 209 -2.22 2.59 9.13
C TYR A 209 -3.54 2.46 8.39
N LYS A 210 -3.53 1.94 7.16
CA LYS A 210 -4.79 1.67 6.43
C LYS A 210 -5.66 0.66 7.19
N ILE A 211 -5.08 -0.43 7.66
CA ILE A 211 -5.80 -1.44 8.43
C ILE A 211 -6.27 -0.87 9.76
N PHE A 212 -5.44 -0.08 10.46
CA PHE A 212 -5.85 0.62 11.67
C PHE A 212 -7.04 1.55 11.42
N ALA A 213 -7.01 2.37 10.37
CA ALA A 213 -8.12 3.25 10.01
C ALA A 213 -9.38 2.47 9.61
N TRP A 214 -9.22 1.38 8.84
CA TRP A 214 -10.33 0.51 8.47
C TRP A 214 -11.00 -0.14 9.69
N GLN A 215 -10.24 -0.52 10.71
CA GLN A 215 -10.79 -1.06 11.97
C GLN A 215 -11.66 -0.06 12.75
N GLN A 216 -11.54 1.24 12.48
CA GLN A 216 -12.37 2.28 13.09
C GLN A 216 -13.68 2.51 12.33
N THR A 217 -13.88 1.88 11.17
CA THR A 217 -15.11 2.06 10.38
C THR A 217 -16.29 1.32 11.00
N ASN A 218 -17.45 1.96 10.89
CA ASN A 218 -18.74 1.42 11.28
C ASN A 218 -19.85 2.10 10.43
N PRO A 219 -21.13 1.84 10.60
CA PRO A 219 -22.18 2.49 9.81
C PRO A 219 -22.16 4.01 9.83
N LYS A 220 -21.58 4.65 10.86
CA LYS A 220 -21.47 6.11 11.00
C LYS A 220 -20.11 6.66 10.56
N VAL A 221 -19.02 5.89 10.73
CA VAL A 221 -17.64 6.26 10.40
C VAL A 221 -17.21 5.54 9.13
N GLN A 222 -16.84 6.29 8.10
CA GLN A 222 -16.44 5.76 6.79
C GLN A 222 -15.06 6.31 6.40
N LEU A 223 -14.31 5.56 5.59
CA LEU A 223 -13.10 6.06 4.94
C LEU A 223 -13.47 6.79 3.64
N SER A 224 -12.79 7.89 3.38
CA SER A 224 -12.84 8.55 2.08
C SER A 224 -12.24 7.65 0.99
N SER A 225 -12.79 7.72 -0.23
CA SER A 225 -12.15 7.17 -1.42
C SER A 225 -10.95 8.01 -1.91
N TYR A 226 -10.71 9.18 -1.32
CA TYR A 226 -9.57 10.04 -1.61
C TYR A 226 -8.48 9.85 -0.57
N GLU A 227 -7.28 9.47 -1.01
CA GLU A 227 -6.08 9.35 -0.16
C GLU A 227 -5.02 10.35 -0.62
N PHE A 228 -4.34 10.95 0.34
CA PHE A 228 -3.37 12.02 0.12
C PHE A 228 -1.99 11.57 0.58
N VAL A 229 -1.00 11.73 -0.28
CA VAL A 229 0.40 11.47 0.05
C VAL A 229 1.17 12.77 -0.09
N PHE A 230 1.71 13.26 1.02
CA PHE A 230 2.35 14.57 1.12
C PHE A 230 3.82 14.45 1.52
N ASP A 231 4.65 15.39 1.10
CA ASP A 231 6.00 15.52 1.64
C ASP A 231 5.96 16.35 2.93
N ALA A 232 6.29 15.73 4.06
CA ALA A 232 6.31 16.40 5.36
C ALA A 232 7.39 17.51 5.46
N LYS A 233 8.34 17.58 4.52
CA LYS A 233 9.36 18.63 4.44
C LYS A 233 8.87 19.89 3.71
N THR A 234 7.77 19.76 2.96
CA THR A 234 7.14 20.90 2.29
C THR A 234 6.11 21.51 3.24
N PRO A 235 6.23 22.81 3.59
CA PRO A 235 5.32 23.48 4.52
C PRO A 235 3.88 23.58 4.01
#